data_6ee5668a827be872bfa997fc7dd1fa9f
#
_entry.id   6ee5668a827be872bfa997fc7dd1fa9f
#
_cell.length_a   1.000
_cell.length_b   1.000
_cell.length_c   1.000
_cell.angle_alpha   90.00
_cell.angle_beta   90.00
_cell.angle_gamma   90.00
#
_symmetry.space_group_name_H-M   'P 1'
#
loop_
_entity.id
_entity.type
_entity.pdbx_description
1 polymer ?
#
loop_
_entity_poly.entity_id
_entity_poly.type
_entity_poly.pdbx_seq_one_letter_code
_entity_poly.pdbx_strand_id
1 'polypeptide(L)'
;MATGDDQRCPAAFAGNAAGDAESATAIEDLPVDVLALVLRRLDGASLAAFGCACAAFRGLAADPDAWRALCLARWPSLRDVPSAHHKGHRRLFADAFPFPAAPAPSSAVPARRLPARLVSAVDLHHGGACILSRVVDTDAASEWFLGAPFRVDALVQEGFSAPAPITPADLSLSWVLIDPATGRAVNASSRRPVSVDRRWPTGETVVRFAVVLGGGVALDAAVTCDDRFGHVREVSLCIEDGEGGFLSGRDGLAVVAAAMAGARQGRGAEAAARLRYEEFVKGRAARKERKARREGDRRPLLLRRRSGGVPRLPSDVDIP
;
A
#
# COMPACT_ATOMS: atom_id res chain seq x y z
N MET A 1 -58.61 -29.94 53.58
CA MET A 1 -58.84 -31.28 53.04
C MET A 1 -57.65 -31.55 52.12
N ALA A 2 -56.89 -32.49 52.55
CA ALA A 2 -56.26 -33.66 51.97
C ALA A 2 -54.93 -33.32 51.27
N THR A 3 -53.84 -33.69 51.92
CA THR A 3 -53.00 -34.88 51.82
C THR A 3 -52.04 -34.71 50.65
N GLY A 4 -50.73 -34.54 50.80
CA GLY A 4 -49.78 -35.50 51.34
C GLY A 4 -49.32 -36.37 50.22
N ASP A 5 -48.10 -36.17 49.77
CA ASP A 5 -47.24 -37.33 49.50
C ASP A 5 -45.76 -36.93 49.46
N ASP A 6 -45.15 -37.57 50.36
CA ASP A 6 -43.71 -37.58 50.65
C ASP A 6 -43.07 -38.64 49.73
N GLN A 7 -42.15 -38.25 48.83
CA GLN A 7 -41.35 -39.22 48.11
C GLN A 7 -39.89 -38.89 48.19
N ARG A 8 -39.26 -39.49 49.19
CA ARG A 8 -37.83 -39.68 49.37
C ARG A 8 -37.17 -40.21 48.12
N CYS A 9 -36.16 -39.50 47.65
CA CYS A 9 -35.11 -40.09 46.80
C CYS A 9 -34.01 -40.71 47.66
N PRO A 10 -33.51 -41.88 47.30
CA PRO A 10 -32.46 -42.56 48.07
C PRO A 10 -31.08 -41.95 47.80
N ALA A 11 -30.29 -41.84 48.87
CA ALA A 11 -28.88 -41.62 48.86
C ALA A 11 -28.14 -42.83 48.22
N ALA A 12 -27.04 -42.49 47.64
CA ALA A 12 -25.82 -43.26 47.47
C ALA A 12 -25.36 -43.33 45.99
N PHE A 13 -24.29 -42.64 45.70
CA PHE A 13 -23.04 -43.31 45.43
C PHE A 13 -21.90 -42.27 45.51
N ALA A 14 -21.14 -42.30 46.59
CA ALA A 14 -19.85 -41.69 46.67
C ALA A 14 -18.92 -42.53 45.77
N GLY A 15 -18.69 -42.03 44.57
CA GLY A 15 -17.64 -42.48 43.69
C GLY A 15 -16.50 -41.48 43.77
N ASN A 16 -15.45 -41.81 44.52
CA ASN A 16 -14.12 -41.19 44.41
C ASN A 16 -13.62 -41.43 42.99
N ALA A 17 -13.77 -40.44 42.15
CA ALA A 17 -12.94 -40.28 40.97
C ALA A 17 -12.00 -39.13 41.28
N ALA A 18 -10.86 -39.45 41.89
CA ALA A 18 -9.67 -38.67 41.76
C ALA A 18 -9.22 -38.80 40.28
N GLY A 19 -9.89 -38.05 39.41
CA GLY A 19 -9.40 -37.76 38.07
C GLY A 19 -8.28 -36.74 38.25
N ASP A 20 -7.07 -37.12 37.87
CA ASP A 20 -5.97 -36.23 37.61
C ASP A 20 -6.49 -35.08 36.74
N ALA A 21 -6.82 -33.96 37.35
CA ALA A 21 -6.90 -32.71 36.66
C ALA A 21 -5.48 -32.42 36.17
N GLU A 22 -5.15 -32.84 34.94
CA GLU A 22 -4.03 -32.27 34.23
C GLU A 22 -4.18 -30.76 34.37
N SER A 23 -3.38 -30.17 35.22
CA SER A 23 -3.37 -28.72 35.39
C SER A 23 -2.92 -28.17 34.02
N ALA A 24 -3.89 -27.69 33.24
CA ALA A 24 -3.63 -27.04 31.99
C ALA A 24 -2.66 -25.90 32.29
N THR A 25 -1.41 -26.07 31.93
CA THR A 25 -0.35 -25.09 32.14
C THR A 25 -0.80 -23.82 31.41
N ALA A 26 -1.12 -22.77 32.14
CA ALA A 26 -1.46 -21.50 31.54
C ALA A 26 -0.23 -20.91 30.85
N ILE A 27 -0.40 -20.20 29.76
CA ILE A 27 0.72 -19.58 29.05
C ILE A 27 1.50 -18.60 29.96
N GLU A 28 0.87 -18.11 31.00
CA GLU A 28 1.42 -17.21 32.02
C GLU A 28 2.39 -17.93 32.98
N ASP A 29 2.30 -19.25 33.08
CA ASP A 29 3.16 -20.08 33.92
C ASP A 29 4.49 -20.44 33.23
N LEU A 30 4.63 -20.10 31.94
CA LEU A 30 5.85 -20.36 31.20
C LEU A 30 6.98 -19.41 31.64
N PRO A 31 8.22 -19.91 31.78
CA PRO A 31 9.38 -19.05 32.00
C PRO A 31 9.48 -17.95 30.94
N VAL A 32 9.88 -16.74 31.39
CA VAL A 32 9.98 -15.55 30.50
C VAL A 32 10.87 -15.83 29.29
N ASP A 33 11.96 -16.61 29.46
CA ASP A 33 12.87 -16.96 28.37
C ASP A 33 12.19 -17.83 27.30
N VAL A 34 11.33 -18.75 27.73
CA VAL A 34 10.54 -19.60 26.81
C VAL A 34 9.52 -18.75 26.07
N LEU A 35 8.82 -17.87 26.78
CA LEU A 35 7.89 -16.91 26.16
C LEU A 35 8.60 -16.03 25.14
N ALA A 36 9.80 -15.51 25.46
CA ALA A 36 10.59 -14.70 24.53
C ALA A 36 10.95 -15.48 23.24
N LEU A 37 11.27 -16.76 23.33
CA LEU A 37 11.53 -17.62 22.17
C LEU A 37 10.28 -17.82 21.31
N VAL A 38 9.12 -18.01 21.94
CA VAL A 38 7.83 -18.12 21.24
C VAL A 38 7.48 -16.80 20.53
N LEU A 39 7.65 -15.67 21.23
CA LEU A 39 7.33 -14.35 20.68
C LEU A 39 8.17 -14.00 19.43
N ARG A 40 9.41 -14.44 19.38
CA ARG A 40 10.28 -14.27 18.19
C ARG A 40 9.82 -15.07 16.96
N ARG A 41 8.89 -16.02 17.13
CA ARG A 41 8.30 -16.81 16.04
C ARG A 41 6.96 -16.24 15.55
N LEU A 42 6.39 -15.29 16.28
CA LEU A 42 5.13 -14.66 15.91
C LEU A 42 5.35 -13.65 14.75
N ASP A 43 4.35 -13.53 13.88
CA ASP A 43 4.28 -12.39 12.99
C ASP A 43 3.95 -11.10 13.75
N GLY A 44 4.19 -9.95 13.13
CA GLY A 44 4.01 -8.67 13.81
C GLY A 44 2.58 -8.38 14.24
N ALA A 45 1.57 -8.89 13.52
CA ALA A 45 0.16 -8.72 13.90
C ALA A 45 -0.18 -9.57 15.14
N SER A 46 0.31 -10.82 15.18
CA SER A 46 0.16 -11.72 16.34
C SER A 46 0.91 -11.20 17.54
N LEU A 47 2.13 -10.69 17.36
CA LEU A 47 2.92 -10.06 18.44
C LEU A 47 2.21 -8.81 18.99
N ALA A 48 1.62 -7.98 18.14
CA ALA A 48 0.84 -6.83 18.58
C ALA A 48 -0.41 -7.25 19.35
N ALA A 49 -1.13 -8.27 18.88
CA ALA A 49 -2.32 -8.81 19.54
C ALA A 49 -1.96 -9.42 20.92
N PHE A 50 -0.87 -10.16 21.00
CA PHE A 50 -0.35 -10.70 22.26
C PHE A 50 -0.09 -9.59 23.29
N GLY A 51 0.53 -8.49 22.86
CA GLY A 51 0.76 -7.33 23.73
C GLY A 51 -0.51 -6.59 24.19
N CYS A 52 -1.67 -6.92 23.63
CA CYS A 52 -2.95 -6.38 24.08
C CYS A 52 -3.63 -7.23 25.14
N ALA A 53 -3.20 -8.47 25.37
CA ALA A 53 -3.88 -9.42 26.26
C ALA A 53 -3.74 -9.03 27.76
N CYS A 54 -2.54 -8.71 28.23
CA CYS A 54 -2.32 -8.26 29.60
C CYS A 54 -1.09 -7.35 29.72
N ALA A 55 -0.86 -6.76 30.90
CA ALA A 55 0.26 -5.84 31.15
C ALA A 55 1.63 -6.52 31.04
N ALA A 56 1.75 -7.76 31.54
CA ALA A 56 2.99 -8.54 31.48
C ALA A 56 3.37 -8.83 30.01
N PHE A 57 2.41 -9.30 29.21
CA PHE A 57 2.62 -9.58 27.79
C PHE A 57 2.89 -8.32 26.96
N ARG A 58 2.34 -7.18 27.37
CA ARG A 58 2.65 -5.88 26.77
C ARG A 58 4.13 -5.52 26.93
N GLY A 59 4.72 -5.78 28.09
CA GLY A 59 6.13 -5.58 28.34
C GLY A 59 7.00 -6.47 27.45
N LEU A 60 6.69 -7.75 27.36
CA LEU A 60 7.40 -8.71 26.50
C LEU A 60 7.25 -8.39 25.00
N ALA A 61 6.04 -8.02 24.57
CA ALA A 61 5.78 -7.65 23.18
C ALA A 61 6.33 -6.26 22.79
N ALA A 62 6.89 -5.52 23.74
CA ALA A 62 7.51 -4.22 23.47
C ALA A 62 8.99 -4.33 23.10
N ASP A 63 9.58 -5.54 23.13
CA ASP A 63 10.99 -5.78 22.83
C ASP A 63 11.40 -5.13 21.49
N PRO A 64 12.31 -4.13 21.50
CA PRO A 64 12.75 -3.44 20.30
C PRO A 64 13.47 -4.35 19.30
N ASP A 65 14.20 -5.35 19.79
CA ASP A 65 14.97 -6.27 18.95
C ASP A 65 14.06 -7.24 18.21
N ALA A 66 12.99 -7.71 18.85
CA ALA A 66 11.96 -8.51 18.19
C ALA A 66 11.30 -7.72 17.04
N TRP A 67 10.91 -6.46 17.28
CA TRP A 67 10.34 -5.62 16.23
C TRP A 67 11.33 -5.27 15.12
N ARG A 68 12.60 -5.05 15.47
CA ARG A 68 13.66 -4.83 14.49
C ARG A 68 13.83 -6.07 13.61
N ALA A 69 13.92 -7.25 14.20
CA ALA A 69 14.03 -8.50 13.45
C ALA A 69 12.86 -8.72 12.49
N LEU A 70 11.62 -8.50 12.96
CA LEU A 70 10.41 -8.58 12.13
C LEU A 70 10.42 -7.60 10.96
N CYS A 71 10.79 -6.34 11.21
CA CYS A 71 10.89 -5.34 10.16
C CYS A 71 11.94 -5.71 9.11
N LEU A 72 13.13 -6.11 9.54
CA LEU A 72 14.22 -6.47 8.62
C LEU A 72 13.98 -7.78 7.86
N ALA A 73 13.25 -8.72 8.46
CA ALA A 73 12.82 -9.93 7.74
C ALA A 73 11.79 -9.62 6.65
N ARG A 74 10.93 -8.60 6.87
CA ARG A 74 9.90 -8.21 5.91
C ARG A 74 10.39 -7.20 4.89
N TRP A 75 11.23 -6.26 5.30
CA TRP A 75 11.78 -5.14 4.54
C TRP A 75 13.30 -5.07 4.74
N PRO A 76 14.08 -5.88 4.02
CA PRO A 76 15.54 -5.90 4.13
C PRO A 76 16.21 -4.54 3.93
N SER A 77 15.64 -3.69 3.05
CA SER A 77 16.12 -2.34 2.78
C SER A 77 16.13 -1.41 4.01
N LEU A 78 15.31 -1.69 5.02
CA LEU A 78 15.32 -0.91 6.26
C LEU A 78 16.64 -0.99 7.03
N ARG A 79 17.52 -1.93 6.70
CA ARG A 79 18.87 -1.99 7.26
C ARG A 79 19.69 -0.74 6.94
N ASP A 80 19.45 -0.19 5.76
CA ASP A 80 20.18 0.95 5.22
C ASP A 80 19.47 2.29 5.50
N VAL A 81 18.27 2.24 6.14
CA VAL A 81 17.55 3.44 6.59
C VAL A 81 18.10 3.88 7.95
N PRO A 82 18.63 5.10 8.09
CA PRO A 82 19.09 5.61 9.37
C PRO A 82 18.01 5.55 10.45
N SER A 83 18.36 5.08 11.65
CA SER A 83 17.40 4.95 12.76
C SER A 83 16.76 6.27 13.18
N ALA A 84 17.42 7.40 12.90
CA ALA A 84 16.87 8.75 13.12
C ALA A 84 15.66 9.06 12.21
N HIS A 85 15.49 8.34 11.11
CA HIS A 85 14.41 8.59 10.14
C HIS A 85 13.08 7.94 10.53
N HIS A 86 13.02 7.14 11.59
CA HIS A 86 11.78 6.53 12.08
C HIS A 86 11.72 6.51 13.62
N LYS A 87 10.50 6.44 14.15
CA LYS A 87 10.23 6.42 15.62
C LYS A 87 10.22 5.00 16.19
N GLY A 88 11.22 4.18 15.84
CA GLY A 88 11.34 2.79 16.26
C GLY A 88 10.59 1.81 15.34
N HIS A 89 11.08 0.57 15.31
CA HIS A 89 10.61 -0.47 14.39
C HIS A 89 9.15 -0.88 14.64
N ARG A 90 8.69 -0.90 15.89
CA ARG A 90 7.28 -1.18 16.22
C ARG A 90 6.34 -0.15 15.58
N ARG A 91 6.70 1.15 15.65
CA ARG A 91 5.92 2.21 15.03
C ARG A 91 5.96 2.13 13.52
N LEU A 92 7.15 1.90 12.97
CA LEU A 92 7.34 1.71 11.54
C LEU A 92 6.49 0.54 11.01
N PHE A 93 6.48 -0.59 11.73
CA PHE A 93 5.63 -1.72 11.38
C PHE A 93 4.14 -1.35 11.40
N ALA A 94 3.68 -0.68 12.44
CA ALA A 94 2.29 -0.25 12.56
C ALA A 94 1.89 0.77 11.46
N ASP A 95 2.81 1.62 11.02
CA ASP A 95 2.58 2.60 9.97
C ASP A 95 2.62 1.97 8.56
N ALA A 96 3.51 1.02 8.32
CA ALA A 96 3.72 0.38 7.01
C ALA A 96 2.91 -0.92 6.80
N PHE A 97 2.31 -1.46 7.85
CA PHE A 97 1.51 -2.68 7.79
C PHE A 97 0.21 -2.52 8.60
N PRO A 98 -0.97 -2.79 8.04
CA PRO A 98 -1.24 -3.08 6.62
C PRO A 98 -1.31 -1.82 5.75
N PHE A 99 -1.99 -1.87 4.59
CA PHE A 99 -2.12 -0.77 3.63
C PHE A 99 -2.80 0.46 4.21
N PRO A 100 -2.54 1.67 3.68
CA PRO A 100 -3.27 2.87 4.04
C PRO A 100 -4.76 2.71 3.69
N ALA A 101 -5.63 3.15 4.59
CA ALA A 101 -7.05 3.27 4.30
C ALA A 101 -7.30 4.49 3.40
N ALA A 102 -8.39 4.42 2.64
CA ALA A 102 -8.87 5.60 1.94
C ALA A 102 -9.11 6.74 2.94
N PRO A 103 -8.61 7.97 2.69
CA PRO A 103 -8.99 9.10 3.52
C PRO A 103 -10.52 9.27 3.48
N ALA A 104 -11.12 9.52 4.64
CA ALA A 104 -12.55 9.81 4.70
C ALA A 104 -12.84 11.08 3.88
N PRO A 105 -13.94 11.12 3.08
CA PRO A 105 -14.22 12.22 2.17
C PRO A 105 -14.44 13.58 2.86
N SER A 106 -14.53 13.63 4.19
CA SER A 106 -14.81 14.85 4.95
C SER A 106 -13.62 15.38 5.76
N SER A 107 -12.47 14.74 5.74
CA SER A 107 -11.31 15.33 6.39
C SER A 107 -10.68 16.36 5.45
N ALA A 108 -11.14 17.61 5.53
CA ALA A 108 -10.29 18.74 5.21
C ALA A 108 -9.03 18.58 6.06
N VAL A 109 -8.03 17.92 5.49
CA VAL A 109 -6.71 17.80 6.14
C VAL A 109 -6.23 19.26 6.27
N PRO A 110 -6.07 19.79 7.49
CA PRO A 110 -5.50 21.12 7.65
C PRO A 110 -4.21 21.14 6.87
N ALA A 111 -3.85 22.28 6.27
CA ALA A 111 -2.68 22.45 5.43
C ALA A 111 -1.44 21.85 6.11
N ARG A 112 -1.24 20.57 5.90
CA ARG A 112 -0.19 19.78 6.53
C ARG A 112 1.10 20.14 5.83
N ARG A 113 2.14 20.42 6.60
CA ARG A 113 3.46 20.62 6.05
C ARG A 113 3.82 19.41 5.19
N LEU A 114 4.07 19.65 3.91
CA LEU A 114 4.53 18.59 3.00
C LEU A 114 5.89 18.07 3.46
N PRO A 115 6.19 16.79 3.31
CA PRO A 115 7.52 16.24 3.54
C PRO A 115 8.54 16.97 2.67
N ALA A 116 9.59 17.50 3.27
CA ALA A 116 10.71 18.10 2.53
C ALA A 116 11.66 17.05 1.95
N ARG A 117 11.73 15.89 2.60
CA ARG A 117 12.47 14.71 2.14
C ARG A 117 11.56 13.49 2.21
N LEU A 118 11.74 12.59 1.27
CA LEU A 118 10.99 11.35 1.22
C LEU A 118 11.98 10.18 1.04
N VAL A 119 12.04 9.31 2.03
CA VAL A 119 12.87 8.10 1.98
C VAL A 119 12.01 6.93 1.52
N SER A 120 12.45 6.26 0.48
CA SER A 120 11.83 5.06 -0.09
C SER A 120 12.67 3.83 0.25
N ALA A 121 12.14 2.90 1.01
CA ALA A 121 12.74 1.59 1.27
C ALA A 121 12.05 0.57 0.36
N VAL A 122 12.80 -0.01 -0.59
CA VAL A 122 12.26 -0.80 -1.70
C VAL A 122 12.91 -2.18 -1.72
N ASP A 123 12.08 -3.22 -1.67
CA ASP A 123 12.51 -4.61 -1.72
C ASP A 123 11.71 -5.38 -2.78
N LEU A 124 12.39 -5.90 -3.79
CA LEU A 124 11.82 -6.77 -4.82
C LEU A 124 12.25 -8.20 -4.57
N HIS A 125 11.27 -9.10 -4.55
CA HIS A 125 11.50 -10.53 -4.33
C HIS A 125 10.97 -11.33 -5.52
N HIS A 126 11.63 -12.45 -5.81
CA HIS A 126 11.17 -13.47 -6.75
C HIS A 126 11.31 -14.84 -6.09
N GLY A 127 10.23 -15.63 -6.07
CA GLY A 127 10.21 -16.95 -5.42
C GLY A 127 10.60 -16.91 -3.92
N GLY A 128 10.36 -15.78 -3.25
CA GLY A 128 10.72 -15.57 -1.83
C GLY A 128 12.14 -15.06 -1.59
N ALA A 129 13.03 -15.10 -2.59
CA ALA A 129 14.37 -14.52 -2.50
C ALA A 129 14.35 -13.02 -2.82
N CYS A 130 15.03 -12.21 -2.01
CA CYS A 130 15.20 -10.78 -2.29
C CYS A 130 16.22 -10.60 -3.42
N ILE A 131 15.78 -10.06 -4.56
CA ILE A 131 16.62 -9.83 -5.75
C ILE A 131 17.04 -8.37 -5.92
N LEU A 132 16.33 -7.44 -5.30
CA LEU A 132 16.69 -6.02 -5.20
C LEU A 132 16.30 -5.51 -3.82
N SER A 133 17.23 -4.85 -3.14
CA SER A 133 16.98 -4.14 -1.88
C SER A 133 17.68 -2.79 -1.98
N ARG A 134 16.93 -1.69 -1.90
CA ARG A 134 17.48 -0.34 -2.13
C ARG A 134 16.75 0.71 -1.29
N VAL A 135 17.50 1.70 -0.85
CA VAL A 135 16.95 2.93 -0.25
C VAL A 135 17.20 4.08 -1.20
N VAL A 136 16.14 4.86 -1.46
CA VAL A 136 16.20 6.07 -2.27
C VAL A 136 15.79 7.25 -1.40
N ASP A 137 16.63 8.27 -1.35
CA ASP A 137 16.37 9.52 -0.65
C ASP A 137 16.05 10.60 -1.68
N THR A 138 14.84 11.14 -1.62
CA THR A 138 14.32 12.12 -2.58
C THR A 138 14.23 13.49 -1.90
N ASP A 139 14.85 14.51 -2.51
CA ASP A 139 14.62 15.91 -2.17
C ASP A 139 13.24 16.33 -2.71
N ALA A 140 12.24 16.12 -1.85
CA ALA A 140 10.84 16.39 -2.17
C ALA A 140 10.47 17.89 -2.09
N ALA A 141 11.38 18.75 -1.54
CA ALA A 141 11.18 20.18 -1.48
C ALA A 141 11.67 20.91 -2.74
N SER A 142 12.43 20.26 -3.62
CA SER A 142 12.93 20.89 -4.83
C SER A 142 11.80 21.34 -5.75
N GLU A 143 11.94 22.52 -6.35
CA GLU A 143 10.94 23.06 -7.29
C GLU A 143 10.71 22.14 -8.49
N TRP A 144 11.78 21.49 -8.94
CA TRP A 144 11.70 20.51 -10.01
C TRP A 144 10.80 19.33 -9.64
N PHE A 145 10.99 18.72 -8.45
CA PHE A 145 10.15 17.62 -7.98
C PHE A 145 8.69 18.05 -7.81
N LEU A 146 8.47 19.24 -7.20
CA LEU A 146 7.13 19.75 -6.94
C LEU A 146 6.33 20.05 -8.21
N GLY A 147 7.00 20.49 -9.29
CA GLY A 147 6.36 20.85 -10.56
C GLY A 147 6.27 19.69 -11.55
N ALA A 148 7.13 18.67 -11.44
CA ALA A 148 7.11 17.48 -12.28
C ALA A 148 5.99 16.50 -11.86
N PRO A 149 5.62 15.51 -12.69
CA PRO A 149 4.82 14.38 -12.23
C PRO A 149 5.50 13.67 -11.06
N PHE A 150 4.70 13.31 -10.01
CA PHE A 150 5.23 12.56 -8.88
C PHE A 150 5.82 11.24 -9.35
N ARG A 151 7.11 11.11 -9.19
CA ARG A 151 7.84 9.89 -9.56
C ARG A 151 9.05 9.69 -8.66
N VAL A 152 9.21 8.46 -8.19
CA VAL A 152 10.41 7.99 -7.49
C VAL A 152 10.91 6.74 -8.18
N ASP A 153 12.18 6.74 -8.57
CA ASP A 153 12.82 5.62 -9.26
C ASP A 153 13.78 4.90 -8.31
N ALA A 154 13.52 3.62 -8.05
CA ALA A 154 14.42 2.77 -7.29
C ALA A 154 15.46 2.08 -8.19
N LEU A 155 15.14 1.90 -9.45
CA LEU A 155 16.03 1.36 -10.47
C LEU A 155 15.67 1.98 -11.82
N VAL A 156 16.66 2.61 -12.48
CA VAL A 156 16.52 3.19 -13.83
C VAL A 156 17.84 2.98 -14.59
N GLN A 157 17.75 2.76 -15.90
CA GLN A 157 18.84 2.70 -16.89
C GLN A 157 19.86 1.58 -16.72
N GLU A 158 20.36 1.35 -15.50
CA GLU A 158 21.37 0.32 -15.27
C GLU A 158 20.78 -1.08 -15.44
N GLY A 159 19.52 -1.28 -14.99
CA GLY A 159 18.91 -2.59 -14.97
C GLY A 159 19.74 -3.62 -14.21
N PHE A 160 19.24 -4.78 -14.00
CA PHE A 160 20.03 -5.91 -13.53
C PHE A 160 19.44 -7.22 -14.06
N SER A 161 20.33 -8.22 -14.24
CA SER A 161 19.91 -9.58 -14.54
C SER A 161 19.77 -10.36 -13.24
N ALA A 162 18.60 -10.96 -13.02
CA ALA A 162 18.40 -11.86 -11.89
C ALA A 162 19.21 -13.16 -12.10
N PRO A 163 19.59 -13.83 -11.00
CA PRO A 163 20.34 -15.10 -11.08
C PRO A 163 19.60 -16.22 -11.81
N ALA A 164 18.28 -16.13 -11.90
CA ALA A 164 17.41 -17.09 -12.57
C ALA A 164 16.34 -16.37 -13.38
N PRO A 165 15.72 -17.02 -14.38
CA PRO A 165 14.61 -16.44 -15.13
C PRO A 165 13.50 -15.95 -14.20
N ILE A 166 13.04 -14.72 -14.42
CA ILE A 166 11.97 -14.12 -13.64
C ILE A 166 10.63 -14.50 -14.26
N THR A 167 9.74 -15.06 -13.42
CA THR A 167 8.32 -15.16 -13.72
C THR A 167 7.65 -13.89 -13.21
N PRO A 168 7.17 -12.98 -14.08
CA PRO A 168 6.64 -11.69 -13.64
C PRO A 168 5.51 -11.80 -12.62
N ALA A 169 4.68 -12.85 -12.71
CA ALA A 169 3.57 -13.11 -11.78
C ALA A 169 4.03 -13.53 -10.37
N ASP A 170 5.27 -14.06 -10.24
CA ASP A 170 5.84 -14.53 -8.97
C ASP A 170 6.67 -13.45 -8.27
N LEU A 171 6.74 -12.27 -8.87
CA LEU A 171 7.36 -11.12 -8.22
C LEU A 171 6.51 -10.64 -7.03
N SER A 172 7.18 -10.20 -5.99
CA SER A 172 6.56 -9.44 -4.92
C SER A 172 7.38 -8.20 -4.59
N LEU A 173 6.69 -7.07 -4.43
CA LEU A 173 7.32 -5.77 -4.19
C LEU A 173 6.85 -5.20 -2.85
N SER A 174 7.79 -4.74 -2.06
CA SER A 174 7.52 -3.89 -0.90
C SER A 174 8.10 -2.51 -1.15
N TRP A 175 7.29 -1.47 -0.95
CA TRP A 175 7.71 -0.08 -1.08
C TRP A 175 7.21 0.71 0.12
N VAL A 176 8.10 1.02 1.04
CA VAL A 176 7.78 1.79 2.24
C VAL A 176 8.30 3.22 2.07
N LEU A 177 7.38 4.18 2.07
CA LEU A 177 7.69 5.61 2.09
C LEU A 177 7.80 6.08 3.53
N ILE A 178 8.86 6.81 3.86
CA ILE A 178 9.14 7.34 5.20
C ILE A 178 9.37 8.85 5.10
N ASP A 179 8.69 9.61 5.94
CA ASP A 179 8.98 11.02 6.17
C ASP A 179 9.96 11.15 7.35
N PRO A 180 11.25 11.47 7.13
CA PRO A 180 12.25 11.51 8.18
C PRO A 180 11.96 12.60 9.22
N ALA A 181 11.26 13.67 8.87
CA ALA A 181 10.95 14.76 9.79
C ALA A 181 9.92 14.36 10.85
N THR A 182 8.93 13.54 10.48
CA THR A 182 7.87 13.09 11.39
C THR A 182 8.09 11.66 11.89
N GLY A 183 8.97 10.90 11.24
CA GLY A 183 9.19 9.48 11.47
C GLY A 183 7.96 8.62 11.15
N ARG A 184 7.02 9.14 10.34
CA ARG A 184 5.84 8.40 9.86
C ARG A 184 6.17 7.68 8.57
N ALA A 185 5.47 6.57 8.36
CA ALA A 185 5.66 5.76 7.17
C ALA A 185 4.32 5.31 6.57
N VAL A 186 4.37 4.87 5.32
CA VAL A 186 3.24 4.25 4.61
C VAL A 186 3.75 3.23 3.62
N ASN A 187 3.03 2.12 3.48
CA ASN A 187 3.28 1.16 2.40
C ASN A 187 2.60 1.64 1.12
N ALA A 188 3.38 1.76 0.04
CA ALA A 188 2.94 2.25 -1.27
C ALA A 188 2.74 1.11 -2.30
N SER A 189 2.91 -0.16 -1.93
CA SER A 189 2.80 -1.30 -2.85
C SER A 189 1.85 -2.38 -2.36
N SER A 190 1.17 -3.08 -3.26
CA SER A 190 0.25 -4.18 -2.97
C SER A 190 0.93 -5.50 -2.63
N ARG A 191 2.25 -5.53 -2.50
CA ARG A 191 3.09 -6.72 -2.32
C ARG A 191 2.95 -7.76 -3.46
N ARG A 192 1.73 -8.17 -3.83
CA ARG A 192 1.47 -9.07 -4.97
C ARG A 192 1.04 -8.25 -6.19
N PRO A 193 1.32 -8.72 -7.40
CA PRO A 193 0.89 -8.05 -8.62
C PRO A 193 -0.62 -7.85 -8.68
N VAL A 194 -1.06 -6.64 -9.00
CA VAL A 194 -2.46 -6.33 -9.31
C VAL A 194 -2.72 -6.42 -10.81
N SER A 195 -1.70 -6.18 -11.65
CA SER A 195 -1.72 -6.48 -13.09
C SER A 195 -0.34 -6.88 -13.60
N VAL A 196 -0.34 -7.65 -14.68
CA VAL A 196 0.85 -8.04 -15.45
C VAL A 196 0.51 -7.81 -16.93
N ASP A 197 1.12 -6.77 -17.50
CA ASP A 197 0.78 -6.29 -18.84
C ASP A 197 1.99 -6.36 -19.77
N ARG A 198 1.88 -7.05 -20.90
CA ARG A 198 2.91 -7.08 -21.92
C ARG A 198 2.73 -5.93 -22.91
N ARG A 199 3.76 -5.12 -23.07
CA ARG A 199 3.80 -4.04 -24.08
C ARG A 199 4.17 -4.60 -25.44
N TRP A 200 3.22 -4.62 -26.36
CA TRP A 200 3.40 -5.18 -27.71
C TRP A 200 4.58 -4.58 -28.50
N PRO A 201 4.80 -3.25 -28.49
CA PRO A 201 5.85 -2.68 -29.33
C PRO A 201 7.28 -3.00 -28.85
N THR A 202 7.49 -3.11 -27.53
CA THR A 202 8.81 -3.30 -26.92
C THR A 202 9.07 -4.73 -26.46
N GLY A 203 8.03 -5.55 -26.37
CA GLY A 203 8.10 -6.90 -25.77
C GLY A 203 8.22 -6.89 -24.24
N GLU A 204 8.38 -5.72 -23.63
CA GLU A 204 8.53 -5.56 -22.18
C GLU A 204 7.27 -5.98 -21.42
N THR A 205 7.46 -6.54 -20.25
CA THR A 205 6.38 -6.85 -19.32
C THR A 205 6.42 -5.87 -18.15
N VAL A 206 5.29 -5.19 -17.90
CA VAL A 206 5.11 -4.29 -16.77
C VAL A 206 4.26 -4.99 -15.71
N VAL A 207 4.82 -5.14 -14.52
CA VAL A 207 4.17 -5.72 -13.35
C VAL A 207 3.82 -4.58 -12.39
N ARG A 208 2.52 -4.43 -12.08
CA ARG A 208 2.05 -3.35 -11.21
C ARG A 208 1.68 -3.85 -9.83
N PHE A 209 2.06 -3.07 -8.83
CA PHE A 209 1.83 -3.30 -7.41
C PHE A 209 1.12 -2.07 -6.82
N ALA A 210 -0.11 -1.83 -7.25
CA ALA A 210 -0.81 -0.60 -6.92
C ALA A 210 -1.61 -0.70 -5.61
N VAL A 211 -1.69 0.43 -4.90
CA VAL A 211 -2.55 0.65 -3.74
C VAL A 211 -3.55 1.74 -4.06
N VAL A 212 -4.81 1.37 -4.24
CA VAL A 212 -5.88 2.34 -4.51
C VAL A 212 -6.31 3.01 -3.22
N LEU A 213 -6.23 4.34 -3.21
CA LEU A 213 -6.70 5.21 -2.16
C LEU A 213 -8.10 5.75 -2.47
N GLY A 214 -8.75 6.37 -1.49
CA GLY A 214 -10.01 7.06 -1.74
C GLY A 214 -9.86 8.25 -2.70
N GLY A 215 -10.99 8.70 -3.26
CA GLY A 215 -10.98 9.79 -4.22
C GLY A 215 -10.53 9.42 -5.63
N GLY A 216 -10.32 8.12 -5.90
CA GLY A 216 -9.92 7.66 -7.23
C GLY A 216 -8.45 7.93 -7.55
N VAL A 217 -7.58 7.88 -6.56
CA VAL A 217 -6.12 8.01 -6.69
C VAL A 217 -5.46 6.66 -6.39
N ALA A 218 -4.41 6.31 -7.13
CA ALA A 218 -3.63 5.10 -6.89
C ALA A 218 -2.14 5.42 -6.74
N LEU A 219 -1.52 4.84 -5.71
CA LEU A 219 -0.07 4.70 -5.63
C LEU A 219 0.29 3.52 -6.54
N ASP A 220 0.96 3.77 -7.64
CA ASP A 220 1.27 2.78 -8.67
C ASP A 220 2.78 2.49 -8.70
N ALA A 221 3.18 1.47 -7.97
CA ALA A 221 4.53 0.94 -8.04
C ALA A 221 4.61 -0.09 -9.18
N ALA A 222 5.58 0.08 -10.08
CA ALA A 222 5.73 -0.74 -11.27
C ALA A 222 7.15 -1.30 -11.40
N VAL A 223 7.23 -2.55 -11.86
CA VAL A 223 8.47 -3.23 -12.24
C VAL A 223 8.39 -3.53 -13.74
N THR A 224 9.34 -3.04 -14.51
CA THR A 224 9.47 -3.33 -15.95
C THR A 224 10.55 -4.38 -16.16
N CYS A 225 10.16 -5.50 -16.75
CA CYS A 225 11.06 -6.58 -17.16
C CYS A 225 11.17 -6.58 -18.69
N ASP A 226 12.36 -6.87 -19.21
CA ASP A 226 12.52 -7.06 -20.65
C ASP A 226 12.01 -8.44 -21.11
N ASP A 227 12.01 -8.67 -22.42
CA ASP A 227 11.53 -9.91 -23.04
C ASP A 227 12.43 -11.13 -22.77
N ARG A 228 13.63 -10.91 -22.22
CA ARG A 228 14.64 -11.94 -21.95
C ARG A 228 14.48 -12.64 -20.61
N PHE A 229 13.32 -12.49 -19.95
CA PHE A 229 12.98 -13.21 -18.72
C PHE A 229 14.14 -13.33 -17.70
N GLY A 230 14.60 -12.26 -17.20
CA GLY A 230 15.68 -12.27 -16.19
C GLY A 230 16.29 -10.91 -15.99
N HIS A 231 15.89 -9.95 -16.82
CA HIS A 231 16.39 -8.59 -16.73
C HIS A 231 15.29 -7.65 -16.25
N VAL A 232 15.49 -7.04 -15.09
CA VAL A 232 14.66 -5.95 -14.56
C VAL A 232 15.27 -4.63 -15.03
N ARG A 233 14.53 -3.86 -15.79
CA ARG A 233 14.98 -2.59 -16.36
C ARG A 233 14.68 -1.39 -15.50
N GLU A 234 13.50 -1.43 -14.84
CA GLU A 234 13.00 -0.28 -14.11
C GLU A 234 12.16 -0.73 -12.93
N VAL A 235 12.30 -0.03 -11.81
CA VAL A 235 11.43 -0.13 -10.64
C VAL A 235 11.08 1.29 -10.22
N SER A 236 9.83 1.70 -10.39
CA SER A 236 9.38 3.07 -10.20
C SER A 236 8.06 3.15 -9.44
N LEU A 237 7.82 4.27 -8.77
CA LEU A 237 6.57 4.61 -8.11
C LEU A 237 6.04 5.93 -8.67
N CYS A 238 4.81 5.91 -9.15
CA CYS A 238 4.05 7.07 -9.59
C CYS A 238 2.74 7.19 -8.82
N ILE A 239 2.05 8.32 -8.93
CA ILE A 239 0.71 8.48 -8.38
C ILE A 239 -0.23 8.84 -9.53
N GLU A 240 -1.15 7.93 -9.82
CA GLU A 240 -2.15 8.11 -10.87
C GLU A 240 -3.44 8.71 -10.29
N ASP A 241 -4.03 9.63 -11.04
CA ASP A 241 -5.40 10.09 -10.79
C ASP A 241 -6.44 9.15 -11.42
N GLY A 242 -7.70 9.34 -11.04
CA GLY A 242 -8.79 8.55 -11.61
C GLY A 242 -9.12 8.86 -13.07
N GLU A 243 -8.48 9.83 -13.72
CA GLU A 243 -8.70 10.21 -15.10
C GLU A 243 -7.62 9.68 -16.05
N GLY A 244 -6.57 9.06 -15.49
CA GLY A 244 -5.44 8.47 -16.22
C GLY A 244 -4.30 9.44 -16.45
N GLY A 245 -4.22 10.51 -15.66
CA GLY A 245 -3.08 11.40 -15.52
C GLY A 245 -2.21 11.03 -14.33
N PHE A 246 -1.03 11.65 -14.23
CA PHE A 246 -0.18 11.57 -13.06
C PHE A 246 -0.32 12.87 -12.25
N LEU A 247 -0.37 12.74 -10.93
CA LEU A 247 -0.36 13.90 -10.05
C LEU A 247 1.00 14.59 -10.09
N SER A 248 1.00 15.92 -9.90
CA SER A 248 2.24 16.68 -9.69
C SER A 248 2.95 16.19 -8.41
N GLY A 249 4.26 16.45 -8.30
CA GLY A 249 5.01 16.15 -7.08
C GLY A 249 4.38 16.77 -5.85
N ARG A 250 3.89 18.02 -5.96
CA ARG A 250 3.19 18.72 -4.87
C ARG A 250 1.92 18.00 -4.44
N ASP A 251 1.05 17.65 -5.39
CA ASP A 251 -0.22 16.99 -5.08
C ASP A 251 0.01 15.56 -4.62
N GLY A 252 0.98 14.87 -5.23
CA GLY A 252 1.40 13.54 -4.82
C GLY A 252 1.93 13.50 -3.39
N LEU A 253 2.76 14.48 -2.98
CA LEU A 253 3.22 14.60 -1.59
C LEU A 253 2.07 14.85 -0.63
N ALA A 254 1.06 15.63 -1.01
CA ALA A 254 -0.13 15.84 -0.19
C ALA A 254 -0.90 14.51 0.02
N VAL A 255 -1.04 13.71 -1.04
CA VAL A 255 -1.64 12.37 -0.97
C VAL A 255 -0.84 11.45 -0.05
N VAL A 256 0.49 11.39 -0.20
CA VAL A 256 1.38 10.58 0.65
C VAL A 256 1.29 11.02 2.10
N ALA A 257 1.36 12.32 2.38
CA ALA A 257 1.24 12.86 3.74
C ALA A 257 -0.12 12.52 4.39
N ALA A 258 -1.20 12.60 3.61
CA ALA A 258 -2.54 12.20 4.05
C ALA A 258 -2.61 10.69 4.35
N ALA A 259 -2.02 9.86 3.48
CA ALA A 259 -1.95 8.41 3.66
C ALA A 259 -1.13 8.02 4.90
N MET A 260 0.02 8.69 5.15
CA MET A 260 0.83 8.50 6.35
C MET A 260 0.08 8.81 7.63
N ALA A 261 -0.79 9.83 7.59
CA ALA A 261 -1.57 10.26 8.75
C ALA A 261 -2.85 9.48 8.95
N GLY A 262 -3.39 8.92 7.89
CA GLY A 262 -4.68 8.24 7.86
C GLY A 262 -4.69 6.92 8.62
N ALA A 263 -5.89 6.34 8.69
CA ALA A 263 -6.09 5.00 9.22
C ALA A 263 -5.42 3.92 8.36
N ARG A 264 -5.33 2.70 8.88
CA ARG A 264 -4.85 1.53 8.17
C ARG A 264 -6.01 0.58 7.86
N GLN A 265 -5.92 -0.09 6.72
CA GLN A 265 -6.89 -1.12 6.35
C GLN A 265 -6.71 -2.37 7.24
N GLY A 266 -7.81 -3.09 7.48
CA GLY A 266 -7.79 -4.34 8.25
C GLY A 266 -7.11 -5.50 7.50
N ARG A 267 -7.12 -6.66 8.15
CA ARG A 267 -6.68 -7.93 7.55
C ARG A 267 -7.50 -8.22 6.28
N GLY A 268 -6.88 -8.76 5.26
CA GLY A 268 -7.53 -9.03 3.96
C GLY A 268 -7.39 -7.91 2.93
N ALA A 269 -6.88 -6.74 3.29
CA ALA A 269 -6.65 -5.65 2.34
C ALA A 269 -5.73 -6.04 1.18
N GLU A 270 -4.74 -6.89 1.43
CA GLU A 270 -3.83 -7.42 0.42
C GLU A 270 -4.58 -8.32 -0.60
N ALA A 271 -5.46 -9.19 -0.12
CA ALA A 271 -6.28 -10.04 -0.99
C ALA A 271 -7.27 -9.21 -1.84
N ALA A 272 -7.75 -8.09 -1.31
CA ALA A 272 -8.67 -7.20 -2.02
C ALA A 272 -7.95 -6.19 -2.94
N ALA A 273 -6.63 -6.07 -2.90
CA ALA A 273 -5.89 -5.05 -3.64
C ALA A 273 -6.10 -5.16 -5.15
N ARG A 274 -6.06 -6.38 -5.68
CA ARG A 274 -6.29 -6.66 -7.10
C ARG A 274 -7.69 -6.25 -7.55
N LEU A 275 -8.71 -6.65 -6.80
CA LEU A 275 -10.10 -6.30 -7.13
C LEU A 275 -10.31 -4.78 -7.14
N ARG A 276 -9.78 -4.07 -6.12
CA ARG A 276 -9.86 -2.61 -6.06
C ARG A 276 -9.14 -1.94 -7.23
N TYR A 277 -8.01 -2.48 -7.65
CA TYR A 277 -7.30 -1.97 -8.81
C TYR A 277 -8.09 -2.21 -10.11
N GLU A 278 -8.70 -3.37 -10.29
CA GLU A 278 -9.57 -3.65 -11.43
C GLU A 278 -10.76 -2.68 -11.49
N GLU A 279 -11.39 -2.40 -10.36
CA GLU A 279 -12.46 -1.40 -10.24
C GLU A 279 -11.97 0.01 -10.57
N PHE A 280 -10.78 0.39 -10.07
CA PHE A 280 -10.15 1.68 -10.38
C PHE A 280 -9.92 1.84 -11.88
N VAL A 281 -9.35 0.83 -12.56
CA VAL A 281 -9.09 0.84 -14.01
C VAL A 281 -10.39 0.92 -14.79
N LYS A 282 -11.42 0.13 -14.44
CA LYS A 282 -12.75 0.20 -15.07
C LYS A 282 -13.37 1.60 -14.91
N GLY A 283 -13.30 2.16 -13.70
CA GLY A 283 -13.80 3.51 -13.42
C GLY A 283 -13.07 4.59 -14.24
N ARG A 284 -11.75 4.46 -14.41
CA ARG A 284 -10.92 5.33 -15.24
C ARG A 284 -11.33 5.26 -16.71
N ALA A 285 -11.49 4.06 -17.26
CA ALA A 285 -11.93 3.86 -18.64
C ALA A 285 -13.29 4.51 -18.91
N ALA A 286 -14.25 4.29 -18.02
CA ALA A 286 -15.59 4.88 -18.13
C ALA A 286 -15.59 6.43 -18.04
N ARG A 287 -14.70 7.02 -17.23
CA ARG A 287 -14.55 8.49 -17.17
C ARG A 287 -13.94 9.04 -18.44
N LYS A 288 -12.89 8.39 -18.97
CA LYS A 288 -12.25 8.77 -20.24
C LYS A 288 -13.26 8.73 -21.41
N GLU A 289 -14.06 7.68 -21.49
CA GLU A 289 -15.10 7.55 -22.53
C GLU A 289 -16.15 8.66 -22.43
N ARG A 290 -16.62 8.96 -21.20
CA ARG A 290 -17.57 10.06 -20.98
C ARG A 290 -17.00 11.42 -21.38
N LYS A 291 -15.72 11.66 -21.11
CA LYS A 291 -15.03 12.89 -21.52
C LYS A 291 -14.93 12.99 -23.03
N ALA A 292 -14.52 11.91 -23.71
CA ALA A 292 -14.44 11.87 -25.17
C ALA A 292 -15.81 12.12 -25.85
N ARG A 293 -16.88 11.53 -25.32
CA ARG A 293 -18.26 11.80 -25.83
C ARG A 293 -18.62 13.28 -25.68
N ARG A 294 -18.38 13.90 -24.52
CA ARG A 294 -18.66 15.31 -24.27
C ARG A 294 -17.83 16.23 -25.17
N GLU A 295 -16.62 15.90 -25.51
CA GLU A 295 -15.76 16.64 -26.43
C GLU A 295 -16.24 16.45 -27.88
N GLY A 296 -16.65 15.23 -28.26
CA GLY A 296 -17.28 14.95 -29.57
C GLY A 296 -18.55 15.73 -29.80
N ASP A 297 -19.44 15.82 -28.81
CA ASP A 297 -20.68 16.58 -28.89
C ASP A 297 -20.47 18.11 -28.98
N ARG A 298 -19.35 18.62 -28.45
CA ARG A 298 -18.98 20.04 -28.52
C ARG A 298 -18.41 20.46 -29.90
N ARG A 299 -17.77 19.57 -30.63
CA ARG A 299 -17.17 19.86 -31.94
C ARG A 299 -18.18 20.34 -33.00
N PRO A 300 -19.35 19.75 -33.18
CA PRO A 300 -20.33 20.22 -34.19
C PRO A 300 -20.85 21.63 -33.93
N LEU A 301 -20.99 22.04 -32.68
CA LEU A 301 -21.47 23.37 -32.31
C LEU A 301 -20.46 24.48 -32.61
N LEU A 302 -19.16 24.21 -32.52
CA LEU A 302 -18.12 25.18 -32.86
C LEU A 302 -17.93 25.33 -34.35
N LEU A 303 -18.14 24.28 -35.14
CA LEU A 303 -18.11 24.34 -36.61
C LEU A 303 -19.33 25.10 -37.18
N ARG A 304 -20.52 24.97 -36.59
CA ARG A 304 -21.72 25.72 -36.97
C ARG A 304 -21.59 27.22 -36.68
N ARG A 305 -20.85 27.64 -35.67
CA ARG A 305 -20.63 29.08 -35.38
C ARG A 305 -19.61 29.75 -36.31
N ARG A 306 -18.73 29.00 -37.00
CA ARG A 306 -17.75 29.54 -37.95
C ARG A 306 -18.27 29.66 -39.38
N SER A 307 -19.37 28.99 -39.75
CA SER A 307 -19.95 29.06 -41.07
C SER A 307 -21.08 30.10 -41.23
N GLY A 308 -21.38 30.89 -40.21
CA GLY A 308 -22.35 31.96 -40.24
C GLY A 308 -21.69 33.32 -40.29
N GLY A 309 -21.33 33.80 -41.46
CA GLY A 309 -20.91 35.21 -41.59
C GLY A 309 -19.87 35.43 -42.68
N VAL A 310 -20.21 35.18 -43.93
CA VAL A 310 -19.56 35.88 -45.05
C VAL A 310 -20.43 37.13 -45.34
N PRO A 311 -19.94 38.35 -45.08
CA PRO A 311 -20.63 39.54 -45.54
C PRO A 311 -20.53 39.60 -47.08
N ARG A 312 -21.68 39.62 -47.77
CA ARG A 312 -21.74 39.99 -49.20
C ARG A 312 -21.31 41.46 -49.32
N LEU A 313 -20.26 41.68 -50.07
CA LEU A 313 -19.92 43.02 -50.58
C LEU A 313 -21.00 43.45 -51.62
N PRO A 314 -21.45 44.68 -51.57
CA PRO A 314 -22.33 45.20 -52.62
C PRO A 314 -21.52 45.47 -53.90
N SER A 315 -21.86 44.78 -54.97
CA SER A 315 -21.49 45.18 -56.32
C SER A 315 -22.47 46.33 -56.74
N ASP A 316 -21.93 47.50 -56.99
CA ASP A 316 -22.35 48.49 -57.99
C ASP A 316 -21.62 49.80 -57.68
N VAL A 317 -20.66 50.13 -58.54
CA VAL A 317 -20.22 51.50 -58.82
C VAL A 317 -20.07 51.57 -60.34
N ASP A 318 -21.15 52.08 -61.02
CA ASP A 318 -21.06 52.64 -62.36
C ASP A 318 -20.17 53.89 -62.27
N ILE A 319 -19.27 54.03 -63.23
CA ILE A 319 -18.53 55.27 -63.50
C ILE A 319 -18.76 55.65 -65.00
N PRO A 320 -19.14 56.92 -65.29
CA PRO A 320 -19.33 57.42 -66.63
C PRO A 320 -18.09 57.62 -67.47
#